data_fce9b7eacebf26678c83319432b38095
#
_entry.id   fce9b7eacebf26678c83319432b38095
#
_cell.length_a   1.000
_cell.length_b   1.000
_cell.length_c   1.000
_cell.angle_alpha   90.00
_cell.angle_beta   90.00
_cell.angle_gamma   90.00
#
_symmetry.space_group_name_H-M   'P 1'
#
loop_
_entity.id
_entity.type
_entity.pdbx_description
1 polymer ?
#
loop_
_entity_poly.entity_id
_entity_poly.type
_entity_poly.pdbx_seq_one_letter_code
_entity_poly.pdbx_strand_id
1 'polypeptide(L)'
;SFPEDYIKQADITITKPAEVAVTIIGGNTCWNSSMGYYYYPEGQKPASLDEANVILLFPNTQNGTYRGSASSAGVSNGDCVKLKYYPNIAKNGDKSRATDIFPANYRIGFVLAANAWSKRFGSWTKDRYQRSATSANMSKDNLGKAYSKPMSAVYNIDGQVLVSFEDDNNYDHNYSDLVMTFQTNPVDAPGETPDPKYEFRKTTENVGFYIFEDQWPSKGDYDLNDVIFNATYTKVYSTANNAIYEEGYTFKTYTNAAKAEKLKSGVAVKVEGLKATDQIEFFVKKPGAKEFTAATFERDTKNNIIYLTDNAKSNIGTEYMFNVKHDEALGALYKDQKVTIKPFIYRDVDGKRLEIHIAQEAPTNVADRSFFNTEDDASQPDKDIYYVRKGNYPFGIFLKGATESDMTKLFDADNETRAIDEDEVYPKYKSWVESNGKKDKDWYK
;
A
#
# COMPACT_ATOMS: atom_id res chain seq x y z
N SER A 1 -10.28 -10.09 -2.57
CA SER A 1 -11.62 -10.62 -2.24
C SER A 1 -11.81 -10.56 -0.74
N PHE A 2 -13.01 -10.26 -0.29
CA PHE A 2 -13.36 -10.33 1.13
C PHE A 2 -13.18 -11.77 1.66
N PRO A 3 -12.73 -11.95 2.90
CA PRO A 3 -12.67 -13.27 3.55
C PRO A 3 -14.05 -13.95 3.58
N GLU A 4 -14.07 -15.27 3.42
CA GLU A 4 -15.33 -16.02 3.42
C GLU A 4 -16.16 -15.83 4.70
N ASP A 5 -15.49 -15.68 5.85
CA ASP A 5 -16.17 -15.50 7.13
C ASP A 5 -17.01 -14.19 7.17
N TYR A 6 -16.59 -13.14 6.47
CA TYR A 6 -17.32 -11.85 6.46
C TYR A 6 -18.59 -11.90 5.61
N ILE A 7 -18.59 -12.73 4.59
CA ILE A 7 -19.68 -12.85 3.62
C ILE A 7 -20.59 -14.06 3.90
N LYS A 8 -20.52 -14.66 5.09
CA LYS A 8 -21.41 -15.76 5.50
C LYS A 8 -22.89 -15.37 5.60
N GLN A 9 -23.20 -14.10 5.45
CA GLN A 9 -24.56 -13.55 5.45
C GLN A 9 -25.39 -13.97 6.67
N ALA A 10 -24.95 -13.54 7.83
CA ALA A 10 -25.67 -13.70 9.08
C ALA A 10 -26.20 -12.36 9.60
N ASP A 11 -27.45 -12.36 10.04
CA ASP A 11 -28.00 -11.24 10.79
C ASP A 11 -27.34 -11.16 12.16
N ILE A 12 -27.21 -9.94 12.70
CA ILE A 12 -26.43 -9.65 13.92
C ILE A 12 -27.26 -10.04 15.14
N THR A 13 -26.71 -10.88 16.00
CA THR A 13 -27.35 -11.27 17.27
C THR A 13 -27.18 -10.18 18.32
N ILE A 14 -28.24 -9.86 19.07
CA ILE A 14 -28.22 -9.05 20.27
C ILE A 14 -28.27 -9.96 21.49
N THR A 15 -27.20 -10.00 22.26
CA THR A 15 -27.04 -10.93 23.42
C THR A 15 -27.56 -10.33 24.72
N LYS A 16 -27.73 -9.02 24.79
CA LYS A 16 -28.22 -8.26 25.96
C LYS A 16 -29.23 -7.22 25.51
N PRO A 17 -30.18 -6.79 26.33
CA PRO A 17 -31.03 -5.66 26.00
C PRO A 17 -30.18 -4.42 25.67
N ALA A 18 -30.43 -3.82 24.50
CA ALA A 18 -29.57 -2.73 24.02
C ALA A 18 -30.30 -1.74 23.11
N GLU A 19 -29.86 -0.49 23.19
CA GLU A 19 -30.09 0.46 22.10
C GLU A 19 -29.19 0.11 20.92
N VAL A 20 -29.69 0.33 19.71
CA VAL A 20 -28.96 0.06 18.47
C VAL A 20 -28.99 1.28 17.59
N ALA A 21 -27.83 1.65 17.06
CA ALA A 21 -27.68 2.72 16.08
C ALA A 21 -26.80 2.25 14.91
N VAL A 22 -27.00 2.86 13.76
CA VAL A 22 -26.12 2.71 12.59
C VAL A 22 -25.60 4.07 12.16
N THR A 23 -24.35 4.12 11.74
CA THR A 23 -23.71 5.33 11.23
C THR A 23 -23.16 5.04 9.84
N ILE A 24 -23.49 5.86 8.87
CA ILE A 24 -22.95 5.77 7.51
C ILE A 24 -21.47 6.16 7.54
N ILE A 25 -20.60 5.29 7.01
CA ILE A 25 -19.17 5.59 6.85
C ILE A 25 -18.80 5.86 5.40
N GLY A 26 -19.52 5.29 4.45
CA GLY A 26 -19.26 5.51 3.04
C GLY A 26 -20.24 4.83 2.13
N GLY A 27 -20.13 5.15 0.85
CA GLY A 27 -20.87 4.52 -0.23
C GLY A 27 -20.30 4.98 -1.57
N ASN A 28 -20.12 4.05 -2.50
CA ASN A 28 -19.55 4.32 -3.82
C ASN A 28 -20.37 3.62 -4.91
N THR A 29 -21.57 4.08 -5.11
CA THR A 29 -22.48 3.57 -6.15
C THR A 29 -23.10 4.71 -6.96
N CYS A 30 -23.46 4.42 -8.21
CA CYS A 30 -24.24 5.35 -9.03
C CYS A 30 -25.76 5.20 -8.80
N TRP A 31 -26.19 4.25 -8.00
CA TRP A 31 -27.61 3.97 -7.79
C TRP A 31 -28.18 4.67 -6.56
N ASN A 32 -29.42 5.09 -6.67
CA ASN A 32 -30.19 5.64 -5.57
C ASN A 32 -30.98 4.51 -4.89
N SER A 33 -30.30 3.80 -3.98
CA SER A 33 -30.85 2.65 -3.29
C SER A 33 -31.58 3.05 -2.01
N SER A 34 -32.49 2.19 -1.53
CA SER A 34 -33.16 2.37 -0.25
C SER A 34 -32.70 1.31 0.74
N MET A 35 -32.52 1.68 2.01
CA MET A 35 -32.07 0.79 3.08
C MET A 35 -33.17 0.64 4.13
N GLY A 36 -33.38 -0.61 4.58
CA GLY A 36 -34.22 -0.93 5.70
C GLY A 36 -33.60 -1.94 6.64
N TYR A 37 -34.26 -2.15 7.76
CA TYR A 37 -33.90 -3.17 8.74
C TYR A 37 -35.12 -3.99 9.14
N TYR A 38 -34.85 -5.18 9.64
CA TYR A 38 -35.82 -6.11 10.21
C TYR A 38 -35.20 -6.81 11.42
N TYR A 39 -36.03 -7.43 12.23
CA TYR A 39 -35.55 -8.18 13.39
C TYR A 39 -36.54 -9.29 13.76
N TYR A 40 -36.04 -10.27 14.46
CA TYR A 40 -36.77 -11.43 14.89
C TYR A 40 -36.13 -12.09 16.11
N PRO A 41 -36.87 -12.84 16.96
CA PRO A 41 -36.29 -13.66 17.98
C PRO A 41 -35.34 -14.71 17.40
N GLU A 42 -34.25 -15.01 18.07
CA GLU A 42 -33.31 -16.06 17.65
C GLU A 42 -34.04 -17.39 17.43
N GLY A 43 -33.74 -18.06 16.33
CA GLY A 43 -34.43 -19.29 15.91
C GLY A 43 -35.75 -19.08 15.19
N GLN A 44 -36.26 -17.86 15.04
CA GLN A 44 -37.52 -17.55 14.35
C GLN A 44 -37.28 -16.71 13.09
N LYS A 45 -36.30 -17.11 12.27
CA LYS A 45 -35.94 -16.39 11.04
C LYS A 45 -37.10 -16.36 10.05
N PRO A 46 -37.50 -15.17 9.55
CA PRO A 46 -38.51 -15.05 8.52
C PRO A 46 -38.11 -15.77 7.24
N ALA A 47 -39.07 -16.34 6.53
CA ALA A 47 -38.78 -17.01 5.27
C ALA A 47 -38.61 -16.02 4.10
N SER A 48 -39.14 -14.80 4.22
CA SER A 48 -39.12 -13.77 3.18
C SER A 48 -39.07 -12.36 3.76
N LEU A 49 -38.79 -11.37 2.92
CA LEU A 49 -38.86 -9.95 3.31
C LEU A 49 -40.31 -9.50 3.65
N ASP A 50 -41.33 -10.12 3.05
CA ASP A 50 -42.73 -9.85 3.39
C ASP A 50 -43.05 -10.24 4.84
N GLU A 51 -42.54 -11.40 5.27
CA GLU A 51 -42.71 -11.87 6.65
C GLU A 51 -41.79 -11.11 7.63
N ALA A 52 -40.67 -10.57 7.15
CA ALA A 52 -39.67 -9.87 7.98
C ALA A 52 -40.18 -8.51 8.51
N ASN A 53 -41.26 -7.96 7.96
CA ASN A 53 -41.76 -6.63 8.34
C ASN A 53 -40.68 -5.54 8.27
N VAL A 54 -40.06 -5.38 7.13
CA VAL A 54 -38.97 -4.43 6.94
C VAL A 54 -39.36 -3.01 7.24
N ILE A 55 -38.59 -2.32 8.04
CA ILE A 55 -38.74 -0.93 8.43
C ILE A 55 -37.77 -0.09 7.62
N LEU A 56 -38.31 0.93 6.91
CA LEU A 56 -37.44 1.87 6.16
C LEU A 56 -36.55 2.65 7.10
N LEU A 57 -35.24 2.68 6.79
CA LEU A 57 -34.22 3.38 7.55
C LEU A 57 -33.72 4.60 6.77
N PHE A 58 -33.16 4.37 5.59
CA PHE A 58 -32.68 5.42 4.69
C PHE A 58 -33.45 5.32 3.36
N PRO A 59 -34.29 6.32 3.04
CA PRO A 59 -35.01 6.33 1.78
C PRO A 59 -34.11 6.35 0.56
N ASN A 60 -33.01 7.10 0.62
CA ASN A 60 -32.00 7.17 -0.41
C ASN A 60 -30.62 7.07 0.23
N THR A 61 -29.85 6.05 -0.12
CA THR A 61 -28.51 5.80 0.39
C THR A 61 -27.41 6.43 -0.45
N GLN A 62 -27.77 7.17 -1.53
CA GLN A 62 -26.77 7.84 -2.37
C GLN A 62 -25.91 8.78 -1.53
N ASN A 63 -24.63 8.49 -1.50
CA ASN A 63 -23.63 9.34 -0.86
C ASN A 63 -23.04 10.26 -1.94
N GLY A 64 -23.36 11.53 -1.95
CA GLY A 64 -23.14 12.55 -2.99
C GLY A 64 -21.76 12.68 -3.64
N THR A 65 -20.85 11.72 -3.43
CA THR A 65 -19.48 11.74 -3.93
C THR A 65 -19.31 11.08 -5.30
N TYR A 66 -20.24 10.26 -5.77
CA TYR A 66 -20.11 9.58 -7.04
C TYR A 66 -20.64 10.42 -8.21
N ARG A 67 -19.77 10.76 -9.16
CA ARG A 67 -20.07 11.49 -10.42
C ARG A 67 -20.88 12.79 -10.28
N GLY A 68 -20.83 13.44 -9.13
CA GLY A 68 -21.49 14.74 -8.94
C GLY A 68 -23.01 14.72 -8.99
N SER A 69 -23.65 13.56 -8.90
CA SER A 69 -25.11 13.40 -8.84
C SER A 69 -25.61 13.32 -7.40
N ALA A 70 -25.29 14.33 -6.57
CA ALA A 70 -25.84 14.42 -5.24
C ALA A 70 -27.37 14.58 -5.33
N SER A 71 -28.10 13.55 -4.96
CA SER A 71 -29.51 13.71 -4.65
C SER A 71 -29.64 14.49 -3.34
N SER A 72 -30.46 15.53 -3.31
CA SER A 72 -30.73 16.32 -2.09
C SER A 72 -31.38 15.48 -0.96
N ALA A 73 -31.70 14.22 -1.20
CA ALA A 73 -32.30 13.30 -0.25
C ALA A 73 -31.38 12.13 0.14
N GLY A 74 -30.11 12.17 -0.27
CA GLY A 74 -29.10 11.16 0.05
C GLY A 74 -28.59 11.23 1.48
N VAL A 75 -27.66 10.34 1.80
CA VAL A 75 -26.98 10.30 3.10
C VAL A 75 -25.57 10.88 3.00
N SER A 76 -25.03 11.29 4.13
CA SER A 76 -23.65 11.76 4.28
C SER A 76 -22.87 10.86 5.24
N ASN A 77 -21.55 10.81 5.07
CA ASN A 77 -20.71 10.16 6.05
C ASN A 77 -20.89 10.82 7.42
N GLY A 78 -21.10 10.00 8.45
CA GLY A 78 -21.40 10.45 9.80
C GLY A 78 -22.90 10.55 10.12
N ASP A 79 -23.81 10.41 9.13
CA ASP A 79 -25.24 10.32 9.41
C ASP A 79 -25.52 9.10 10.27
N CYS A 80 -26.08 9.34 11.48
CA CYS A 80 -26.34 8.34 12.50
C CYS A 80 -27.83 8.26 12.80
N VAL A 81 -28.38 7.04 12.79
CA VAL A 81 -29.78 6.80 13.10
C VAL A 81 -29.92 5.71 14.15
N LYS A 82 -30.68 6.01 15.23
CA LYS A 82 -31.06 5.03 16.23
C LYS A 82 -32.24 4.19 15.72
N LEU A 83 -32.11 2.87 15.78
CA LEU A 83 -33.18 1.95 15.38
C LEU A 83 -34.29 1.92 16.45
N LYS A 84 -35.51 1.62 16.02
CA LYS A 84 -36.67 1.42 16.89
C LYS A 84 -37.08 -0.05 16.91
N TYR A 85 -37.36 -0.54 18.11
CA TYR A 85 -37.95 -1.84 18.35
C TYR A 85 -39.47 -1.67 18.50
N TYR A 86 -40.25 -2.42 17.74
CA TYR A 86 -41.71 -2.44 17.81
C TYR A 86 -42.18 -3.81 18.29
N PRO A 87 -42.60 -3.98 19.55
CA PRO A 87 -42.89 -5.29 20.15
C PRO A 87 -43.95 -6.09 19.42
N ASN A 88 -44.85 -5.41 18.74
CA ASN A 88 -46.01 -6.01 18.06
C ASN A 88 -45.87 -6.05 16.54
N ILE A 89 -44.74 -5.77 15.96
CA ILE A 89 -44.60 -5.63 14.50
C ILE A 89 -44.98 -6.91 13.74
N ALA A 90 -44.73 -8.08 14.34
CA ALA A 90 -45.09 -9.37 13.77
C ALA A 90 -46.66 -9.56 13.66
N LYS A 91 -47.42 -8.72 14.35
CA LYS A 91 -48.87 -8.71 14.29
C LYS A 91 -49.34 -7.68 13.27
N ASN A 92 -49.39 -8.07 12.01
CA ASN A 92 -49.87 -7.20 10.91
C ASN A 92 -49.09 -5.87 10.76
N GLY A 93 -47.80 -5.85 11.10
CA GLY A 93 -47.00 -4.64 10.99
C GLY A 93 -47.31 -3.56 12.04
N ASP A 94 -47.87 -3.93 13.17
CA ASP A 94 -48.21 -2.99 14.26
C ASP A 94 -46.98 -2.32 14.84
N LYS A 95 -46.86 -1.02 14.62
CA LYS A 95 -45.75 -0.16 15.11
C LYS A 95 -46.11 0.61 16.39
N SER A 96 -47.20 0.21 17.08
CA SER A 96 -47.49 0.78 18.39
C SER A 96 -46.43 0.39 19.43
N ARG A 97 -46.31 1.19 20.52
CA ARG A 97 -45.41 0.96 21.63
C ARG A 97 -43.94 0.82 21.22
N ALA A 98 -43.50 1.65 20.29
CA ALA A 98 -42.09 1.73 19.93
C ALA A 98 -41.18 2.01 21.14
N THR A 99 -40.05 1.32 21.21
CA THR A 99 -39.00 1.55 22.20
C THR A 99 -37.64 1.57 21.54
N ASP A 100 -36.65 2.15 22.21
CA ASP A 100 -35.26 2.17 21.72
C ASP A 100 -34.49 0.92 22.13
N ILE A 101 -35.05 0.08 23.02
CA ILE A 101 -34.35 -1.10 23.55
C ILE A 101 -34.79 -2.35 22.80
N PHE A 102 -33.87 -2.98 22.11
CA PHE A 102 -34.02 -4.33 21.56
C PHE A 102 -33.85 -5.36 22.68
N PRO A 103 -34.68 -6.38 22.78
CA PRO A 103 -34.51 -7.46 23.74
C PRO A 103 -33.28 -8.32 23.44
N ALA A 104 -32.74 -8.98 24.48
CA ALA A 104 -31.74 -10.03 24.29
C ALA A 104 -32.29 -11.19 23.44
N ASN A 105 -31.39 -11.92 22.79
CA ASN A 105 -31.71 -13.06 21.94
C ASN A 105 -32.60 -12.72 20.73
N TYR A 106 -32.42 -11.51 20.19
CA TYR A 106 -32.95 -11.08 18.91
C TYR A 106 -31.83 -11.02 17.87
N ARG A 107 -32.20 -11.18 16.63
CA ARG A 107 -31.35 -10.89 15.47
C ARG A 107 -31.85 -9.68 14.73
N ILE A 108 -30.93 -8.86 14.29
CA ILE A 108 -31.19 -7.67 13.47
C ILE A 108 -30.54 -7.87 12.12
N GLY A 109 -31.32 -7.74 11.07
CA GLY A 109 -30.88 -7.81 9.69
C GLY A 109 -31.14 -6.49 8.96
N PHE A 110 -30.43 -6.29 7.88
CA PHE A 110 -30.53 -5.13 7.00
C PHE A 110 -30.75 -5.57 5.57
N VAL A 111 -31.42 -4.72 4.79
CA VAL A 111 -31.65 -4.93 3.37
C VAL A 111 -31.50 -3.65 2.58
N LEU A 112 -30.72 -3.71 1.50
CA LEU A 112 -30.54 -2.68 0.50
C LEU A 112 -31.33 -3.04 -0.73
N ALA A 113 -32.29 -2.21 -1.13
CA ALA A 113 -33.02 -2.35 -2.38
C ALA A 113 -32.38 -1.44 -3.44
N ALA A 114 -31.74 -2.04 -4.41
CA ALA A 114 -30.97 -1.35 -5.42
C ALA A 114 -31.85 -0.44 -6.28
N ASN A 115 -31.44 0.83 -6.40
CA ASN A 115 -32.08 1.87 -7.18
C ASN A 115 -33.60 2.05 -6.88
N ALA A 116 -34.03 1.73 -5.65
CA ALA A 116 -35.44 1.77 -5.24
C ALA A 116 -35.94 3.17 -4.89
N TRP A 117 -35.05 4.17 -4.76
CA TRP A 117 -35.41 5.57 -4.60
C TRP A 117 -35.91 6.15 -5.92
N SER A 118 -37.17 6.18 -6.14
CA SER A 118 -37.78 6.79 -7.33
C SER A 118 -39.08 7.47 -6.98
N LYS A 119 -39.11 8.36 -5.98
CA LYS A 119 -40.32 9.04 -5.48
C LYS A 119 -41.44 8.09 -4.92
N ARG A 120 -41.12 6.80 -4.87
CA ARG A 120 -42.05 5.76 -4.37
C ARG A 120 -41.25 4.87 -3.41
N PHE A 121 -41.17 5.29 -2.18
CA PHE A 121 -40.45 4.61 -1.12
C PHE A 121 -40.65 3.10 -1.03
N GLY A 122 -39.52 2.41 -0.79
CA GLY A 122 -39.46 1.18 -0.03
C GLY A 122 -40.38 0.07 -0.46
N SER A 123 -40.34 -0.29 -1.72
CA SER A 123 -40.98 -1.54 -2.13
C SER A 123 -40.01 -2.69 -1.97
N TRP A 124 -39.74 -3.08 -0.70
CA TRP A 124 -38.88 -4.21 -0.37
C TRP A 124 -39.36 -5.53 -0.97
N THR A 125 -40.65 -5.62 -1.18
CA THR A 125 -41.40 -6.84 -1.50
C THR A 125 -41.67 -7.02 -2.99
N LYS A 126 -41.45 -5.99 -3.81
CA LYS A 126 -41.71 -6.09 -5.24
C LYS A 126 -40.48 -6.59 -5.98
N ASP A 127 -40.70 -7.66 -6.73
CA ASP A 127 -39.70 -8.38 -7.54
C ASP A 127 -39.04 -7.55 -8.66
N ARG A 128 -39.19 -6.25 -8.67
CA ARG A 128 -38.57 -5.37 -9.66
C ARG A 128 -37.28 -4.69 -9.21
N TYR A 129 -36.85 -4.94 -7.99
CA TYR A 129 -35.63 -4.41 -7.44
C TYR A 129 -34.70 -5.54 -7.01
N GLN A 130 -33.41 -5.39 -7.25
CA GLN A 130 -32.43 -6.22 -6.62
C GLN A 130 -32.38 -5.91 -5.12
N ARG A 131 -32.24 -6.92 -4.29
CA ARG A 131 -32.23 -6.79 -2.83
C ARG A 131 -31.07 -7.53 -2.25
N SER A 132 -30.20 -6.79 -1.64
CA SER A 132 -29.01 -7.29 -0.93
C SER A 132 -29.28 -7.23 0.55
N ALA A 133 -29.22 -8.37 1.24
CA ALA A 133 -29.53 -8.45 2.66
C ALA A 133 -28.39 -9.11 3.45
N THR A 134 -28.32 -8.80 4.74
CA THR A 134 -27.41 -9.51 5.66
C THR A 134 -27.75 -10.99 5.74
N SER A 135 -28.99 -11.36 5.55
CA SER A 135 -29.44 -12.74 5.47
C SER A 135 -29.51 -13.25 4.02
N ALA A 136 -28.86 -14.39 3.74
CA ALA A 136 -28.78 -14.97 2.41
C ALA A 136 -30.13 -15.22 1.74
N ASN A 137 -31.12 -15.76 2.48
CA ASN A 137 -32.44 -16.06 1.94
C ASN A 137 -33.29 -14.83 1.60
N MET A 138 -32.83 -13.63 2.06
CA MET A 138 -33.48 -12.36 1.79
C MET A 138 -32.89 -11.65 0.57
N SER A 139 -31.70 -12.03 0.13
CA SER A 139 -31.05 -11.48 -1.07
C SER A 139 -31.63 -12.09 -2.33
N LYS A 140 -32.21 -11.26 -3.21
CA LYS A 140 -32.88 -11.67 -4.44
C LYS A 140 -32.57 -10.70 -5.57
N ASP A 141 -32.50 -11.22 -6.80
CA ASP A 141 -32.49 -10.40 -8.01
C ASP A 141 -33.86 -9.74 -8.29
N ASN A 142 -33.94 -8.97 -9.36
CA ASN A 142 -35.16 -8.27 -9.76
C ASN A 142 -36.29 -9.20 -10.27
N LEU A 143 -35.97 -10.49 -10.39
CA LEU A 143 -36.98 -11.54 -10.74
C LEU A 143 -37.29 -12.43 -9.54
N GLY A 144 -36.84 -12.09 -8.34
CA GLY A 144 -37.04 -12.86 -7.12
C GLY A 144 -36.18 -14.11 -6.98
N LYS A 145 -35.15 -14.28 -7.85
CA LYS A 145 -34.24 -15.41 -7.81
C LYS A 145 -33.09 -15.13 -6.82
N ALA A 146 -32.70 -16.14 -6.07
CA ALA A 146 -31.55 -16.05 -5.16
C ALA A 146 -30.26 -15.78 -5.92
N TYR A 147 -29.40 -14.93 -5.35
CA TYR A 147 -28.07 -14.70 -5.87
C TYR A 147 -27.18 -15.92 -5.67
N SER A 148 -26.25 -16.12 -6.60
CA SER A 148 -25.20 -17.14 -6.51
C SER A 148 -24.04 -16.73 -5.62
N LYS A 149 -23.90 -15.44 -5.35
CA LYS A 149 -22.83 -14.86 -4.52
C LYS A 149 -23.43 -14.06 -3.37
N PRO A 150 -22.73 -13.94 -2.24
CA PRO A 150 -23.11 -13.03 -1.18
C PRO A 150 -23.22 -11.59 -1.67
N MET A 151 -24.19 -10.84 -1.13
CA MET A 151 -24.45 -9.44 -1.48
C MET A 151 -24.22 -8.49 -0.30
N SER A 152 -23.73 -9.03 0.82
CA SER A 152 -23.41 -8.26 2.01
C SER A 152 -22.25 -8.90 2.78
N ALA A 153 -21.58 -8.09 3.58
CA ALA A 153 -20.56 -8.54 4.51
C ALA A 153 -20.83 -7.94 5.91
N VAL A 154 -20.65 -8.75 6.95
CA VAL A 154 -20.72 -8.34 8.35
C VAL A 154 -19.44 -8.79 9.03
N TYR A 155 -18.71 -7.85 9.63
CA TYR A 155 -17.40 -8.10 10.20
C TYR A 155 -17.08 -7.11 11.32
N ASN A 156 -16.03 -7.38 12.07
CA ASN A 156 -15.56 -6.52 13.17
C ASN A 156 -14.16 -5.97 12.83
N ILE A 157 -13.93 -4.70 13.04
CA ILE A 157 -12.60 -4.09 12.98
C ILE A 157 -12.40 -3.32 14.29
N ASP A 158 -11.40 -3.74 15.06
CA ASP A 158 -11.02 -3.10 16.33
C ASP A 158 -12.19 -2.92 17.30
N GLY A 159 -13.06 -3.92 17.40
CA GLY A 159 -14.25 -3.90 18.25
C GLY A 159 -15.46 -3.17 17.65
N GLN A 160 -15.36 -2.66 16.43
CA GLN A 160 -16.43 -2.00 15.72
C GLN A 160 -17.06 -2.92 14.68
N VAL A 161 -18.36 -3.21 14.83
CA VAL A 161 -19.10 -4.00 13.85
C VAL A 161 -19.44 -3.16 12.63
N LEU A 162 -19.11 -3.69 11.45
CA LEU A 162 -19.34 -3.09 10.15
C LEU A 162 -20.32 -3.94 9.34
N VAL A 163 -21.19 -3.27 8.60
CA VAL A 163 -22.10 -3.88 7.66
C VAL A 163 -21.92 -3.21 6.31
N SER A 164 -21.61 -4.01 5.30
CA SER A 164 -21.31 -3.56 3.94
C SER A 164 -22.20 -4.26 2.94
N PHE A 165 -22.50 -3.58 1.83
CA PHE A 165 -23.38 -4.07 0.79
C PHE A 165 -22.81 -3.90 -0.60
N GLU A 166 -23.19 -4.85 -1.45
CA GLU A 166 -23.10 -4.81 -2.90
C GLU A 166 -24.49 -4.61 -3.47
N ASP A 167 -24.70 -3.65 -4.36
CA ASP A 167 -26.00 -3.34 -4.92
C ASP A 167 -26.20 -3.94 -6.33
N ASP A 168 -25.14 -4.45 -6.98
CA ASP A 168 -25.21 -5.13 -8.28
C ASP A 168 -24.42 -6.44 -8.30
N ASN A 169 -25.12 -7.54 -8.64
CA ASN A 169 -24.52 -8.87 -8.72
C ASN A 169 -23.53 -9.06 -9.90
N ASN A 170 -23.46 -8.13 -10.83
CA ASN A 170 -22.67 -8.26 -12.05
C ASN A 170 -21.29 -7.57 -11.97
N TYR A 171 -20.98 -6.92 -10.84
CA TYR A 171 -19.77 -6.12 -10.69
C TYR A 171 -18.70 -6.74 -9.76
N ASP A 172 -17.95 -5.91 -9.12
CA ASP A 172 -16.65 -6.24 -8.56
C ASP A 172 -16.69 -6.96 -7.21
N HIS A 173 -17.86 -7.04 -6.57
CA HIS A 173 -18.06 -7.63 -5.24
C HIS A 173 -17.04 -7.10 -4.19
N ASN A 174 -16.86 -5.78 -4.17
CA ASN A 174 -16.00 -5.10 -3.22
C ASN A 174 -16.74 -4.67 -1.95
N TYR A 175 -18.07 -4.78 -1.93
CA TYR A 175 -18.96 -4.42 -0.82
C TYR A 175 -18.82 -2.96 -0.37
N SER A 176 -18.56 -2.05 -1.29
CA SER A 176 -18.36 -0.63 -1.00
C SER A 176 -19.56 0.27 -1.39
N ASP A 177 -20.65 -0.30 -1.90
CA ASP A 177 -21.78 0.50 -2.36
C ASP A 177 -22.51 1.18 -1.21
N LEU A 178 -22.53 0.55 -0.05
CA LEU A 178 -22.90 1.15 1.22
C LEU A 178 -22.15 0.48 2.35
N VAL A 179 -21.48 1.28 3.18
CA VAL A 179 -20.78 0.82 4.37
C VAL A 179 -21.28 1.61 5.57
N MET A 180 -21.67 0.91 6.63
CA MET A 180 -22.13 1.50 7.87
C MET A 180 -21.59 0.75 9.08
N THR A 181 -21.49 1.44 10.21
CA THR A 181 -21.23 0.81 11.50
C THR A 181 -22.53 0.35 12.13
N PHE A 182 -22.47 -0.73 12.91
CA PHE A 182 -23.54 -1.19 13.80
C PHE A 182 -23.06 -0.99 15.23
N GLN A 183 -23.76 -0.16 15.96
CA GLN A 183 -23.35 0.28 17.30
C GLN A 183 -24.45 -0.06 18.31
N THR A 184 -24.05 -0.43 19.50
CA THR A 184 -24.98 -0.74 20.59
C THR A 184 -24.60 -0.04 21.90
N ASN A 185 -25.60 0.16 22.73
CA ASN A 185 -25.41 0.56 24.12
C ASN A 185 -26.21 -0.40 25.03
N PRO A 186 -25.54 -1.28 25.81
CA PRO A 186 -24.10 -1.40 26.00
C PRO A 186 -23.35 -1.88 24.74
N VAL A 187 -22.05 -1.54 24.64
CA VAL A 187 -21.20 -1.82 23.47
C VAL A 187 -20.94 -3.31 23.23
N ASP A 188 -21.04 -4.12 24.27
CA ASP A 188 -20.84 -5.58 24.23
C ASP A 188 -22.13 -6.37 24.03
N ALA A 189 -23.19 -5.72 23.55
CA ALA A 189 -24.45 -6.38 23.24
C ALA A 189 -24.46 -7.18 21.93
N PRO A 190 -23.70 -6.86 20.88
CA PRO A 190 -23.63 -7.72 19.71
C PRO A 190 -22.98 -9.06 20.04
N GLY A 191 -23.48 -10.13 19.43
CA GLY A 191 -22.81 -11.42 19.41
C GLY A 191 -21.53 -11.41 18.60
N GLU A 192 -20.84 -12.53 18.59
CA GLU A 192 -19.59 -12.67 17.82
C GLU A 192 -19.86 -12.35 16.35
N THR A 193 -19.07 -11.44 15.83
CA THR A 193 -18.96 -11.13 14.40
C THR A 193 -17.55 -11.48 13.94
N PRO A 194 -17.38 -11.91 12.68
CA PRO A 194 -16.06 -12.25 12.18
C PRO A 194 -15.10 -11.07 12.34
N ASP A 195 -14.00 -11.32 13.05
CA ASP A 195 -12.90 -10.36 13.16
C ASP A 195 -11.88 -10.67 12.06
N PRO A 196 -11.48 -9.69 11.25
CA PRO A 196 -10.44 -9.90 10.26
C PRO A 196 -9.16 -10.36 10.92
N LYS A 197 -8.81 -11.61 10.76
CA LYS A 197 -7.45 -12.06 10.99
C LYS A 197 -6.61 -11.59 9.83
N TYR A 198 -6.06 -10.38 9.95
CA TYR A 198 -5.09 -9.90 9.00
C TYR A 198 -3.82 -10.75 9.14
N GLU A 199 -3.50 -11.49 8.13
CA GLU A 199 -2.15 -11.99 7.99
C GLU A 199 -1.32 -10.94 7.26
N PHE A 200 -0.25 -10.50 7.89
CA PHE A 200 0.75 -9.71 7.21
C PHE A 200 1.74 -10.64 6.53
N ARG A 201 1.96 -10.41 5.25
CA ARG A 201 3.01 -11.11 4.50
C ARG A 201 4.16 -10.17 4.21
N LYS A 202 5.35 -10.72 4.32
CA LYS A 202 6.60 -10.06 3.97
C LYS A 202 7.15 -10.66 2.69
N THR A 203 7.46 -9.82 1.70
CA THR A 203 8.16 -10.22 0.49
C THR A 203 9.40 -9.37 0.32
N THR A 204 10.47 -9.97 -0.22
CA THR A 204 11.73 -9.29 -0.51
C THR A 204 12.10 -9.57 -1.97
N GLU A 205 12.45 -8.51 -2.68
CA GLU A 205 12.82 -8.54 -4.09
C GLU A 205 14.22 -7.96 -4.27
N ASN A 206 15.02 -8.57 -5.15
CA ASN A 206 16.30 -8.00 -5.53
C ASN A 206 16.08 -6.82 -6.49
N VAL A 207 16.54 -5.64 -6.08
CA VAL A 207 16.49 -4.42 -6.91
C VAL A 207 17.60 -4.44 -7.93
N GLY A 208 18.82 -4.78 -7.51
CA GLY A 208 20.00 -4.87 -8.36
C GLY A 208 21.25 -4.28 -7.73
N PHE A 209 22.27 -4.11 -8.55
CA PHE A 209 23.57 -3.57 -8.13
C PHE A 209 23.77 -2.14 -8.59
N TYR A 210 24.42 -1.36 -7.74
CA TYR A 210 24.91 -0.02 -8.00
C TYR A 210 26.42 -0.06 -7.99
N ILE A 211 27.05 0.46 -9.04
CA ILE A 211 28.51 0.45 -9.22
C ILE A 211 29.00 1.86 -9.56
N PHE A 212 30.11 2.28 -8.96
CA PHE A 212 30.60 3.66 -9.07
C PHE A 212 32.11 3.70 -9.25
N GLU A 213 32.53 4.65 -10.07
CA GLU A 213 33.90 5.20 -10.10
C GLU A 213 33.97 6.37 -9.12
N ASP A 214 34.80 6.28 -8.09
CA ASP A 214 34.81 7.27 -7.01
C ASP A 214 35.77 8.43 -7.24
N GLN A 215 36.57 8.42 -8.31
CA GLN A 215 37.50 9.50 -8.65
C GLN A 215 36.87 10.65 -9.43
N TRP A 216 35.59 10.56 -9.82
CA TRP A 216 34.90 11.68 -10.48
C TRP A 216 35.19 13.02 -9.77
N PRO A 217 35.46 14.13 -10.51
CA PRO A 217 35.31 14.36 -11.95
C PRO A 217 36.43 13.78 -12.82
N SER A 218 37.54 13.28 -12.26
CA SER A 218 38.55 12.55 -13.00
C SER A 218 38.02 11.20 -13.51
N LYS A 219 38.55 10.75 -14.64
CA LYS A 219 38.28 9.41 -15.16
C LYS A 219 38.70 8.30 -14.18
N GLY A 220 39.78 8.50 -13.43
CA GLY A 220 40.39 7.44 -12.64
C GLY A 220 40.92 6.30 -13.51
N ASP A 221 40.93 5.10 -12.98
CA ASP A 221 41.22 3.86 -13.74
C ASP A 221 39.98 3.32 -14.48
N TYR A 222 38.81 3.85 -14.15
CA TYR A 222 37.53 3.59 -14.82
C TYR A 222 37.14 2.12 -14.86
N ASP A 223 37.34 1.43 -13.77
CA ASP A 223 36.93 0.04 -13.63
C ASP A 223 35.54 -0.13 -12.99
N LEU A 224 34.95 0.98 -12.47
CA LEU A 224 33.62 1.08 -11.85
C LEU A 224 33.41 0.10 -10.68
N ASN A 225 34.46 -0.29 -10.02
CA ASN A 225 34.41 -1.24 -8.90
C ASN A 225 34.81 -0.62 -7.56
N ASP A 226 35.09 0.68 -7.50
CA ASP A 226 35.48 1.39 -6.29
C ASP A 226 34.44 1.31 -5.18
N VAL A 227 33.18 1.53 -5.52
CA VAL A 227 32.06 1.36 -4.60
C VAL A 227 30.95 0.57 -5.28
N ILE A 228 30.72 -0.62 -4.75
CA ILE A 228 29.67 -1.53 -5.22
C ILE A 228 28.76 -1.86 -4.07
N PHE A 229 27.45 -1.78 -4.28
CA PHE A 229 26.48 -2.32 -3.34
C PHE A 229 25.25 -2.88 -4.06
N ASN A 230 24.63 -3.88 -3.44
CA ASN A 230 23.34 -4.42 -3.84
C ASN A 230 22.23 -3.76 -3.03
N ALA A 231 21.09 -3.55 -3.64
CA ALA A 231 19.86 -3.16 -2.96
C ALA A 231 18.79 -4.23 -3.09
N THR A 232 18.08 -4.48 -2.00
CA THR A 232 16.85 -5.28 -1.98
C THR A 232 15.71 -4.44 -1.44
N TYR A 233 14.51 -4.65 -1.99
CA TYR A 233 13.27 -4.02 -1.55
C TYR A 233 12.43 -5.03 -0.77
N THR A 234 11.90 -4.61 0.36
CA THR A 234 11.01 -5.43 1.18
C THR A 234 9.71 -4.68 1.40
N LYS A 235 8.60 -5.38 1.29
CA LYS A 235 7.29 -4.87 1.71
C LYS A 235 6.58 -5.82 2.66
N VAL A 236 5.86 -5.24 3.61
CA VAL A 236 4.91 -5.93 4.48
C VAL A 236 3.52 -5.45 4.09
N TYR A 237 2.65 -6.36 3.73
CA TYR A 237 1.31 -6.05 3.25
C TYR A 237 0.25 -6.97 3.85
N SER A 238 -0.98 -6.47 3.95
CA SER A 238 -2.12 -7.26 4.40
C SER A 238 -2.62 -8.19 3.30
N THR A 239 -2.89 -9.44 3.65
CA THR A 239 -3.50 -10.41 2.71
C THR A 239 -4.96 -10.10 2.41
N ALA A 240 -5.64 -9.32 3.27
CA ALA A 240 -7.05 -8.99 3.11
C ALA A 240 -7.30 -8.03 1.94
N ASN A 241 -6.43 -7.02 1.75
CA ASN A 241 -6.66 -5.94 0.78
C ASN A 241 -5.41 -5.57 -0.04
N ASN A 242 -4.28 -6.28 0.15
CA ASN A 242 -2.97 -5.98 -0.44
C ASN A 242 -2.42 -4.58 -0.07
N ALA A 243 -2.95 -3.96 0.98
CA ALA A 243 -2.44 -2.68 1.44
C ALA A 243 -1.04 -2.85 2.03
N ILE A 244 -0.12 -1.98 1.62
CA ILE A 244 1.27 -1.99 2.08
C ILE A 244 1.35 -1.15 3.35
N TYR A 245 1.79 -1.77 4.44
CA TYR A 245 1.97 -1.15 5.76
C TYR A 245 3.39 -0.70 6.02
N GLU A 246 4.34 -1.45 5.50
CA GLU A 246 5.76 -1.17 5.66
C GLU A 246 6.49 -1.42 4.36
N GLU A 247 7.40 -0.52 4.02
CA GLU A 247 8.34 -0.65 2.91
C GLU A 247 9.75 -0.43 3.42
N GLY A 248 10.70 -1.16 2.89
CA GLY A 248 12.07 -1.00 3.30
C GLY A 248 13.07 -1.38 2.23
N TYR A 249 14.29 -0.91 2.44
CA TYR A 249 15.42 -1.26 1.59
C TYR A 249 16.59 -1.73 2.44
N THR A 250 17.24 -2.75 1.94
CA THR A 250 18.52 -3.22 2.49
C THR A 250 19.62 -3.04 1.45
N PHE A 251 20.73 -2.46 1.88
CA PHE A 251 21.91 -2.22 1.06
C PHE A 251 23.07 -3.04 1.63
N LYS A 252 23.63 -3.93 0.81
CA LYS A 252 24.84 -4.69 1.19
C LYS A 252 26.02 -4.18 0.39
N THR A 253 27.07 -3.75 1.07
CA THR A 253 28.28 -3.27 0.43
C THR A 253 29.16 -4.42 -0.04
N TYR A 254 29.63 -4.29 -1.27
CA TYR A 254 30.63 -5.13 -1.90
C TYR A 254 31.70 -4.20 -2.43
N THR A 255 32.95 -4.58 -2.33
CA THR A 255 34.01 -3.94 -3.09
C THR A 255 35.05 -4.98 -3.42
N ASN A 256 35.70 -4.83 -4.53
CA ASN A 256 36.86 -5.63 -4.87
C ASN A 256 38.15 -5.09 -4.21
N ALA A 257 38.04 -3.98 -3.52
CA ALA A 257 39.17 -3.18 -3.09
C ALA A 257 39.96 -3.78 -1.93
N ALA A 258 40.74 -4.81 -2.19
CA ALA A 258 41.85 -5.17 -1.30
C ALA A 258 42.98 -4.08 -1.25
N LYS A 259 42.93 -3.06 -2.11
CA LYS A 259 44.09 -2.15 -2.30
C LYS A 259 43.82 -0.65 -2.31
N ALA A 260 42.59 -0.17 -2.41
CA ALA A 260 42.36 1.26 -2.62
C ALA A 260 41.70 1.97 -1.42
N GLU A 261 42.42 2.05 -0.31
CA GLU A 261 42.04 2.93 0.82
C GLU A 261 42.24 4.44 0.54
N LYS A 262 42.58 4.83 -0.69
CA LYS A 262 42.95 6.21 -0.99
C LYS A 262 41.82 7.21 -0.83
N LEU A 263 40.61 6.85 -1.19
CA LEU A 263 39.45 7.72 -1.05
C LEU A 263 38.41 7.11 -0.11
N LYS A 264 37.92 7.93 0.82
CA LYS A 264 36.82 7.56 1.70
C LYS A 264 35.53 7.99 1.03
N SER A 265 34.82 7.05 0.47
CA SER A 265 33.54 7.29 -0.19
C SER A 265 32.40 6.75 0.67
N GLY A 266 31.51 7.65 1.12
CA GLY A 266 30.29 7.30 1.81
C GLY A 266 29.20 6.86 0.84
N VAL A 267 28.18 6.16 1.35
CA VAL A 267 26.96 5.81 0.63
C VAL A 267 25.78 6.49 1.28
N ALA A 268 24.98 7.17 0.49
CA ALA A 268 23.75 7.80 0.91
C ALA A 268 22.62 7.49 -0.06
N VAL A 269 21.40 7.72 0.38
CA VAL A 269 20.19 7.42 -0.39
C VAL A 269 19.23 8.62 -0.30
N LYS A 270 18.86 9.19 -1.42
CA LYS A 270 17.71 10.07 -1.50
C LYS A 270 16.48 9.22 -1.56
N VAL A 271 15.54 9.45 -0.65
CA VAL A 271 14.30 8.69 -0.52
C VAL A 271 13.13 9.55 -0.97
N GLU A 272 12.38 9.08 -1.97
CA GLU A 272 11.20 9.77 -2.48
C GLU A 272 9.93 9.05 -2.01
N GLY A 273 8.81 9.77 -1.92
CA GLY A 273 7.51 9.23 -1.50
C GLY A 273 7.26 9.21 0.00
N LEU A 274 8.20 9.70 0.82
CA LEU A 274 8.02 9.82 2.27
C LEU A 274 6.98 10.90 2.61
N LYS A 275 6.17 10.62 3.63
CA LYS A 275 5.25 11.57 4.25
C LYS A 275 5.76 11.99 5.63
N ALA A 276 5.30 13.14 6.11
CA ALA A 276 5.67 13.63 7.44
C ALA A 276 5.22 12.72 8.58
N THR A 277 4.18 11.92 8.35
CA THR A 277 3.63 10.97 9.31
C THR A 277 4.30 9.60 9.28
N ASP A 278 5.12 9.30 8.25
CA ASP A 278 5.80 8.03 8.14
C ASP A 278 6.87 7.88 9.24
N GLN A 279 6.90 6.72 9.85
CA GLN A 279 7.92 6.37 10.83
C GLN A 279 9.03 5.59 10.13
N ILE A 280 10.29 5.96 10.39
CA ILE A 280 11.45 5.30 9.79
C ILE A 280 12.30 4.66 10.88
N GLU A 281 12.56 3.37 10.73
CA GLU A 281 13.44 2.59 11.60
C GLU A 281 14.70 2.19 10.83
N PHE A 282 15.81 2.12 11.54
CA PHE A 282 17.12 1.82 10.96
C PHE A 282 17.75 0.62 11.64
N PHE A 283 18.42 -0.20 10.83
CA PHE A 283 19.06 -1.41 11.29
C PHE A 283 20.38 -1.64 10.55
N VAL A 284 21.31 -2.33 11.21
CA VAL A 284 22.60 -2.72 10.62
C VAL A 284 22.86 -4.20 10.93
N LYS A 285 23.45 -4.89 9.94
CA LYS A 285 23.97 -6.24 10.13
C LYS A 285 25.44 -6.27 9.68
N LYS A 286 26.34 -6.50 10.62
CA LYS A 286 27.78 -6.60 10.36
C LYS A 286 28.12 -7.94 9.74
N PRO A 287 29.25 -8.04 8.98
CA PRO A 287 29.71 -9.32 8.45
C PRO A 287 29.82 -10.37 9.54
N GLY A 288 29.28 -11.56 9.28
CA GLY A 288 29.25 -12.67 10.24
C GLY A 288 28.16 -12.62 11.30
N ALA A 289 27.45 -11.49 11.45
CA ALA A 289 26.26 -11.43 12.31
C ALA A 289 25.08 -12.18 11.67
N LYS A 290 24.30 -12.85 12.52
CA LYS A 290 23.11 -13.59 12.06
C LYS A 290 21.90 -12.67 11.89
N GLU A 291 21.79 -11.65 12.75
CA GLU A 291 20.60 -10.80 12.86
C GLU A 291 20.93 -9.32 12.66
N PHE A 292 19.94 -8.56 12.24
CA PHE A 292 20.00 -7.10 12.23
C PHE A 292 19.88 -6.56 13.65
N THR A 293 20.60 -5.50 13.93
CA THR A 293 20.50 -4.74 15.19
C THR A 293 20.02 -3.32 14.90
N ALA A 294 19.22 -2.75 15.77
CA ALA A 294 18.77 -1.37 15.65
C ALA A 294 19.98 -0.42 15.58
N ALA A 295 19.88 0.59 14.75
CA ALA A 295 20.94 1.57 14.50
C ALA A 295 20.36 2.98 14.40
N THR A 296 21.24 3.98 14.42
CA THR A 296 20.88 5.36 14.11
C THR A 296 21.68 5.77 12.88
N PHE A 297 20.98 6.28 11.86
CA PHE A 297 21.61 6.83 10.67
C PHE A 297 21.43 8.34 10.66
N GLU A 298 22.44 9.04 10.18
CA GLU A 298 22.33 10.48 9.92
C GLU A 298 21.30 10.72 8.81
N ARG A 299 20.47 11.76 8.99
CA ARG A 299 19.43 12.13 8.04
C ARG A 299 19.45 13.62 7.76
N ASP A 300 19.36 13.95 6.49
CA ASP A 300 18.90 15.28 6.06
C ASP A 300 17.38 15.20 5.75
N THR A 301 16.57 15.57 6.73
CA THR A 301 15.12 15.52 6.61
C THR A 301 14.57 16.54 5.61
N LYS A 302 15.28 17.65 5.37
CA LYS A 302 14.89 18.69 4.41
C LYS A 302 14.99 18.19 2.97
N ASN A 303 16.02 17.41 2.68
CA ASN A 303 16.31 16.90 1.34
C ASN A 303 15.94 15.40 1.18
N ASN A 304 15.39 14.78 2.24
CA ASN A 304 15.07 13.36 2.29
C ASN A 304 16.26 12.44 1.97
N ILE A 305 17.41 12.74 2.58
CA ILE A 305 18.62 11.94 2.41
C ILE A 305 18.89 11.12 3.69
N ILE A 306 19.23 9.86 3.53
CA ILE A 306 19.68 8.96 4.58
C ILE A 306 21.13 8.60 4.28
N TYR A 307 22.05 8.83 5.23
CA TYR A 307 23.46 8.48 5.12
C TYR A 307 23.69 7.10 5.74
N LEU A 308 24.04 6.12 4.91
CA LEU A 308 24.21 4.73 5.34
C LEU A 308 25.57 4.49 5.99
N THR A 309 26.63 5.01 5.39
CA THR A 309 28.01 4.94 5.86
C THR A 309 28.82 6.07 5.29
N ASP A 310 29.82 6.53 6.04
CA ASP A 310 30.80 7.53 5.60
C ASP A 310 32.00 6.92 4.85
N ASN A 311 32.15 5.59 4.92
CA ASN A 311 33.21 4.86 4.24
C ASN A 311 32.76 3.45 3.86
N ALA A 312 32.37 3.26 2.61
CA ALA A 312 31.94 1.97 2.10
C ALA A 312 33.07 0.94 2.10
N LYS A 313 34.26 1.37 1.77
CA LYS A 313 35.48 0.50 1.64
C LYS A 313 35.88 -0.14 2.96
N SER A 314 35.69 0.53 4.10
CA SER A 314 35.96 -0.05 5.43
C SER A 314 34.81 -0.89 5.99
N ASN A 315 33.67 -0.95 5.31
CA ASN A 315 32.47 -1.61 5.79
C ASN A 315 31.96 -2.70 4.83
N ILE A 316 32.86 -3.36 4.11
CA ILE A 316 32.54 -4.42 3.15
C ILE A 316 31.72 -5.52 3.81
N GLY A 317 30.67 -5.98 3.15
CA GLY A 317 29.77 -7.02 3.61
C GLY A 317 28.81 -6.58 4.72
N THR A 318 28.84 -5.30 5.12
CA THR A 318 27.84 -4.75 6.03
C THR A 318 26.52 -4.54 5.28
N GLU A 319 25.43 -4.89 5.92
CA GLU A 319 24.07 -4.65 5.43
C GLU A 319 23.45 -3.50 6.24
N TYR A 320 22.97 -2.49 5.54
CA TYR A 320 22.27 -1.32 6.10
C TYR A 320 20.81 -1.40 5.68
N MET A 321 19.90 -1.29 6.62
CA MET A 321 18.46 -1.38 6.33
C MET A 321 17.73 -0.19 6.94
N PHE A 322 16.80 0.35 6.18
CA PHE A 322 15.76 1.21 6.73
C PHE A 322 14.38 0.70 6.33
N ASN A 323 13.43 0.82 7.26
CA ASN A 323 12.03 0.49 7.06
C ASN A 323 11.19 1.74 7.27
N VAL A 324 10.23 1.95 6.39
CA VAL A 324 9.25 3.03 6.45
C VAL A 324 7.91 2.41 6.83
N LYS A 325 7.42 2.73 8.01
CA LYS A 325 6.07 2.34 8.45
C LYS A 325 5.10 3.44 8.08
N HIS A 326 4.15 3.09 7.23
CA HIS A 326 3.08 4.00 6.85
C HIS A 326 2.08 4.14 8.01
N ASP A 327 1.48 5.32 8.12
CA ASP A 327 0.34 5.52 9.02
C ASP A 327 -0.75 4.50 8.66
N GLU A 328 -1.25 3.74 9.62
CA GLU A 328 -2.25 2.69 9.40
C GLU A 328 -3.51 3.22 8.70
N ALA A 329 -3.95 4.44 9.03
CA ALA A 329 -5.07 5.08 8.37
C ALA A 329 -4.85 5.33 6.87
N LEU A 330 -3.59 5.48 6.45
CA LEU A 330 -3.19 5.71 5.05
C LEU A 330 -2.71 4.42 4.39
N GLY A 331 -2.15 3.47 5.15
CA GLY A 331 -1.65 2.19 4.66
C GLY A 331 -2.71 1.39 3.90
N ALA A 332 -3.95 1.43 4.34
CA ALA A 332 -5.08 0.78 3.67
C ALA A 332 -5.32 1.27 2.22
N LEU A 333 -4.79 2.44 1.86
CA LEU A 333 -4.93 3.03 0.53
C LEU A 333 -3.77 2.68 -0.42
N TYR A 334 -2.65 2.17 0.09
CA TYR A 334 -1.47 1.88 -0.72
C TYR A 334 -1.47 0.41 -1.16
N LYS A 335 -1.66 0.18 -2.45
CA LYS A 335 -1.51 -1.14 -3.09
C LYS A 335 -0.21 -1.25 -3.87
N ASP A 336 0.38 -0.13 -4.23
CA ASP A 336 1.62 -0.02 -5.00
C ASP A 336 2.73 0.58 -4.15
N GLN A 337 3.96 0.25 -4.50
CA GLN A 337 5.16 0.83 -3.91
C GLN A 337 5.09 2.37 -3.91
N LYS A 338 5.33 2.98 -2.75
CA LYS A 338 5.33 4.44 -2.57
C LYS A 338 6.73 4.99 -2.34
N VAL A 339 7.56 4.23 -1.65
CA VAL A 339 8.93 4.63 -1.33
C VAL A 339 9.85 4.20 -2.45
N THR A 340 10.52 5.16 -3.07
CA THR A 340 11.55 4.90 -4.08
C THR A 340 12.88 5.49 -3.65
N ILE A 341 13.97 4.95 -4.19
CA ILE A 341 15.33 5.30 -3.80
C ILE A 341 16.15 5.80 -4.98
N LYS A 342 17.03 6.77 -4.69
CA LYS A 342 18.13 7.19 -5.56
C LYS A 342 19.41 7.15 -4.76
N PRO A 343 20.11 6.02 -4.75
CA PRO A 343 21.38 5.88 -4.06
C PRO A 343 22.51 6.62 -4.79
N PHE A 344 23.44 7.13 -4.02
CA PHE A 344 24.64 7.81 -4.53
C PHE A 344 25.81 7.64 -3.56
N ILE A 345 27.00 7.89 -4.06
CA ILE A 345 28.19 7.97 -3.20
C ILE A 345 28.60 9.43 -3.00
N TYR A 346 29.26 9.70 -1.88
CA TYR A 346 29.67 11.05 -1.54
C TYR A 346 30.97 11.10 -0.77
N ARG A 347 31.63 12.27 -0.84
CA ARG A 347 32.73 12.62 0.02
C ARG A 347 32.85 14.14 0.16
N ASP A 348 33.59 14.60 1.15
CA ASP A 348 33.94 16.00 1.28
C ASP A 348 35.33 16.22 0.70
N VAL A 349 35.48 17.19 -0.18
CA VAL A 349 36.71 17.63 -0.83
C VAL A 349 36.89 19.09 -0.54
N ASP A 350 37.87 19.44 0.30
CA ASP A 350 38.20 20.81 0.71
C ASP A 350 36.96 21.59 1.23
N GLY A 351 36.14 20.90 2.02
CA GLY A 351 34.91 21.48 2.60
C GLY A 351 33.73 21.59 1.63
N LYS A 352 33.81 21.00 0.44
CA LYS A 352 32.78 20.93 -0.55
C LYS A 352 32.24 19.51 -0.64
N ARG A 353 30.89 19.39 -0.70
CA ARG A 353 30.23 18.10 -0.86
C ARG A 353 30.28 17.65 -2.32
N LEU A 354 31.10 16.64 -2.59
CA LEU A 354 31.11 15.93 -3.85
C LEU A 354 30.14 14.76 -3.78
N GLU A 355 29.25 14.65 -4.77
CA GLU A 355 28.31 13.52 -4.93
C GLU A 355 28.50 12.89 -6.31
N ILE A 356 28.37 11.58 -6.39
CA ILE A 356 28.39 10.83 -7.64
C ILE A 356 27.12 9.97 -7.67
N HIS A 357 26.24 10.30 -8.61
CA HIS A 357 24.97 9.60 -8.81
C HIS A 357 25.06 8.66 -10.02
N ILE A 358 24.02 7.85 -10.19
CA ILE A 358 23.83 7.11 -11.43
C ILE A 358 23.73 8.10 -12.58
N ALA A 359 24.38 7.80 -13.69
CA ALA A 359 24.37 8.68 -14.86
C ALA A 359 22.94 9.08 -15.24
N GLN A 360 22.77 10.37 -15.58
CA GLN A 360 21.50 11.05 -15.86
C GLN A 360 20.62 11.35 -14.62
N GLU A 361 21.03 10.99 -13.42
CA GLU A 361 20.37 11.45 -12.19
C GLU A 361 20.97 12.78 -11.72
N ALA A 362 20.12 13.74 -11.42
CA ALA A 362 20.59 15.03 -10.89
C ALA A 362 21.15 14.89 -9.48
N PRO A 363 22.19 15.65 -9.12
CA PRO A 363 22.69 15.71 -7.75
C PRO A 363 21.65 16.23 -6.78
N THR A 364 21.86 15.98 -5.49
CA THR A 364 21.01 16.59 -4.46
C THR A 364 21.24 18.10 -4.35
N ASN A 365 20.40 18.78 -3.57
CA ASN A 365 20.57 20.21 -3.34
C ASN A 365 21.78 20.57 -2.45
N VAL A 366 22.38 19.59 -1.81
CA VAL A 366 23.56 19.79 -0.94
C VAL A 366 24.89 19.57 -1.68
N ALA A 367 24.85 19.03 -2.90
CA ALA A 367 26.03 18.84 -3.73
C ALA A 367 26.63 20.18 -4.19
N ASP A 368 27.95 20.28 -4.14
CA ASP A 368 28.65 21.41 -4.76
C ASP A 368 28.74 21.19 -6.28
N ARG A 369 28.12 22.07 -7.03
CA ARG A 369 28.03 21.95 -8.50
C ARG A 369 29.28 22.42 -9.24
N SER A 370 30.27 22.97 -8.53
CA SER A 370 31.52 23.44 -9.14
C SER A 370 32.40 22.31 -9.67
N PHE A 371 32.10 21.07 -9.31
CA PHE A 371 32.82 19.90 -9.84
C PHE A 371 32.39 19.52 -11.27
N PHE A 372 31.20 19.92 -11.73
CA PHE A 372 30.77 19.64 -13.09
C PHE A 372 31.57 20.39 -14.12
N ASN A 373 31.80 19.74 -15.27
CA ASN A 373 32.61 20.24 -16.39
C ASN A 373 34.06 20.56 -16.00
N THR A 374 34.59 19.82 -15.03
CA THR A 374 36.03 19.84 -14.69
C THR A 374 36.63 18.50 -15.05
N GLU A 375 37.94 18.46 -15.25
CA GLU A 375 38.72 17.27 -15.59
C GLU A 375 38.10 16.48 -16.76
N ASP A 376 37.66 15.23 -16.51
CA ASP A 376 37.08 14.35 -17.54
C ASP A 376 35.53 14.40 -17.59
N ASP A 377 34.91 15.16 -16.68
CA ASP A 377 33.46 15.29 -16.66
C ASP A 377 32.92 16.06 -17.88
N ALA A 378 31.98 15.47 -18.57
CA ALA A 378 31.32 16.07 -19.73
C ALA A 378 29.79 16.24 -19.50
N SER A 379 29.39 16.37 -18.24
CA SER A 379 28.00 16.64 -17.86
C SER A 379 27.49 17.94 -18.46
N GLN A 380 26.21 18.00 -18.77
CA GLN A 380 25.52 19.21 -19.26
C GLN A 380 24.26 19.42 -18.40
N PRO A 381 24.42 20.02 -17.20
CA PRO A 381 23.31 20.20 -16.27
C PRO A 381 22.12 20.99 -16.81
N ASP A 382 22.37 21.90 -17.76
CA ASP A 382 21.34 22.64 -18.50
C ASP A 382 20.47 21.78 -19.43
N LYS A 383 20.93 20.57 -19.71
CA LYS A 383 20.21 19.56 -20.51
C LYS A 383 19.87 18.30 -19.72
N ASP A 384 19.93 18.36 -18.42
CA ASP A 384 19.71 17.21 -17.53
C ASP A 384 20.63 16.00 -17.79
N ILE A 385 21.88 16.28 -18.26
CA ILE A 385 22.91 15.28 -18.46
C ILE A 385 23.93 15.37 -17.33
N TYR A 386 24.03 14.32 -16.55
CA TYR A 386 24.87 14.29 -15.34
C TYR A 386 25.75 13.04 -15.28
N TYR A 387 26.92 13.19 -14.67
CA TYR A 387 27.86 12.12 -14.31
C TYR A 387 28.27 11.23 -15.49
N VAL A 388 28.68 11.89 -16.57
CA VAL A 388 29.18 11.23 -17.78
C VAL A 388 30.47 11.85 -18.26
N ARG A 389 31.34 11.03 -18.87
CA ARG A 389 32.47 11.48 -19.68
C ARG A 389 32.04 11.72 -21.13
N LYS A 390 32.96 12.25 -21.94
CA LYS A 390 32.79 12.38 -23.39
C LYS A 390 32.36 11.05 -23.99
N GLY A 391 31.28 11.08 -24.79
CA GLY A 391 30.67 9.90 -25.37
C GLY A 391 29.61 9.23 -24.49
N ASN A 392 29.16 9.91 -23.44
CA ASN A 392 28.14 9.44 -22.48
C ASN A 392 28.56 8.24 -21.63
N TYR A 393 29.87 8.03 -21.43
CA TYR A 393 30.39 6.99 -20.56
C TYR A 393 30.10 7.35 -19.08
N PRO A 394 29.35 6.53 -18.34
CA PRO A 394 28.86 6.88 -17.00
C PRO A 394 29.92 6.70 -15.90
N PHE A 395 29.84 7.52 -14.85
CA PHE A 395 30.61 7.34 -13.60
C PHE A 395 29.85 6.52 -12.53
N GLY A 396 28.57 6.32 -12.71
CA GLY A 396 27.72 5.47 -11.87
C GLY A 396 26.71 4.73 -12.72
N ILE A 397 26.52 3.43 -12.46
CA ILE A 397 25.62 2.55 -13.22
C ILE A 397 24.71 1.79 -12.25
N PHE A 398 23.44 1.69 -12.58
CA PHE A 398 22.49 0.79 -11.94
C PHE A 398 22.23 -0.42 -12.83
N LEU A 399 22.57 -1.60 -12.33
CA LEU A 399 22.37 -2.89 -12.99
C LEU A 399 21.09 -3.55 -12.42
N LYS A 400 19.94 -3.20 -13.02
CA LYS A 400 18.64 -3.63 -12.55
C LYS A 400 18.51 -5.15 -12.54
N GLY A 401 18.15 -5.70 -11.37
CA GLY A 401 17.91 -7.13 -11.20
C GLY A 401 19.17 -8.00 -11.24
N ALA A 402 20.37 -7.41 -11.40
CA ALA A 402 21.63 -8.16 -11.35
C ALA A 402 21.77 -8.85 -9.99
N THR A 403 22.29 -10.07 -10.01
CA THR A 403 22.55 -10.90 -8.82
C THR A 403 24.06 -10.96 -8.54
N GLU A 404 24.45 -11.41 -7.37
CA GLU A 404 25.86 -11.57 -7.00
C GLU A 404 26.62 -12.47 -7.99
N SER A 405 25.96 -13.51 -8.52
CA SER A 405 26.53 -14.40 -9.54
C SER A 405 26.76 -13.73 -10.90
N ASP A 406 26.04 -12.67 -11.20
CA ASP A 406 26.23 -11.90 -12.44
C ASP A 406 27.44 -10.95 -12.36
N MET A 407 27.93 -10.67 -11.13
CA MET A 407 28.96 -9.66 -10.87
C MET A 407 30.39 -10.24 -10.80
N THR A 408 30.57 -11.50 -11.15
CA THR A 408 31.83 -12.22 -10.97
C THR A 408 33.05 -11.53 -11.61
N LYS A 409 32.89 -10.92 -12.79
CA LYS A 409 33.98 -10.20 -13.46
C LYS A 409 34.37 -8.90 -12.73
N LEU A 410 33.38 -8.17 -12.17
CA LEU A 410 33.60 -6.96 -11.40
C LEU A 410 34.22 -7.25 -10.02
N PHE A 411 34.01 -8.46 -9.49
CA PHE A 411 34.62 -8.93 -8.25
C PHE A 411 35.97 -9.62 -8.44
N ASP A 412 36.38 -9.84 -9.69
CA ASP A 412 37.62 -10.53 -10.00
C ASP A 412 38.82 -9.60 -9.79
N ALA A 413 39.70 -9.97 -8.85
CA ALA A 413 40.89 -9.21 -8.51
C ALA A 413 41.86 -9.02 -9.69
N ASP A 414 41.82 -9.90 -10.69
CA ASP A 414 42.65 -9.78 -11.89
C ASP A 414 42.16 -8.64 -12.83
N ASN A 415 40.92 -8.19 -12.63
CA ASN A 415 40.31 -7.10 -13.40
C ASN A 415 40.33 -5.74 -12.64
N GLU A 416 40.86 -5.68 -11.43
CA GLU A 416 40.78 -4.50 -10.54
C GLU A 416 41.32 -3.19 -11.11
N THR A 417 42.19 -3.23 -12.07
CA THR A 417 42.79 -2.02 -12.69
C THR A 417 42.51 -1.94 -14.17
N ARG A 418 41.60 -2.75 -14.68
CA ARG A 418 41.26 -2.75 -16.11
C ARG A 418 40.07 -1.87 -16.35
N ALA A 419 40.28 -0.83 -17.14
CA ALA A 419 39.21 0.07 -17.52
C ALA A 419 38.07 -0.69 -18.21
N ILE A 420 36.83 -0.44 -17.77
CA ILE A 420 35.64 -1.12 -18.26
C ILE A 420 35.33 -0.83 -19.75
N ASP A 421 35.85 0.28 -20.28
CA ASP A 421 35.72 0.67 -21.68
C ASP A 421 36.79 0.04 -22.59
N GLU A 422 37.65 -0.81 -22.07
CA GLU A 422 38.56 -1.67 -22.85
C GLU A 422 37.84 -2.96 -23.25
N ASP A 423 37.89 -3.29 -24.54
CA ASP A 423 37.10 -4.38 -25.12
C ASP A 423 37.51 -5.81 -24.66
N GLU A 424 38.63 -5.95 -23.93
CA GLU A 424 39.16 -7.25 -23.51
C GLU A 424 38.27 -7.96 -22.44
N VAL A 425 37.80 -7.21 -21.45
CA VAL A 425 37.02 -7.77 -20.34
C VAL A 425 35.52 -7.65 -20.59
N TYR A 426 35.11 -6.51 -21.10
CA TYR A 426 33.70 -6.18 -21.33
C TYR A 426 33.43 -5.81 -22.79
N PRO A 427 33.50 -6.73 -23.74
CA PRO A 427 33.44 -6.44 -25.18
C PRO A 427 32.11 -5.82 -25.64
N LYS A 428 31.06 -5.96 -24.84
CA LYS A 428 29.73 -5.42 -25.12
C LYS A 428 29.49 -4.05 -24.48
N TYR A 429 30.35 -3.58 -23.58
CA TYR A 429 30.12 -2.36 -22.81
C TYR A 429 29.99 -1.12 -23.69
N LYS A 430 30.89 -0.95 -24.64
CA LYS A 430 30.85 0.17 -25.60
C LYS A 430 29.55 0.23 -26.39
N SER A 431 29.10 -0.90 -26.92
CA SER A 431 27.82 -0.99 -27.64
C SER A 431 26.62 -0.65 -26.72
N TRP A 432 26.69 -1.05 -25.46
CA TRP A 432 25.68 -0.68 -24.46
C TRP A 432 25.66 0.83 -24.24
N VAL A 433 26.79 1.48 -24.02
CA VAL A 433 26.93 2.94 -23.85
C VAL A 433 26.43 3.69 -25.09
N GLU A 434 26.94 3.36 -26.28
CA GLU A 434 26.58 4.02 -27.55
C GLU A 434 25.10 3.88 -27.90
N SER A 435 24.45 2.83 -27.42
CA SER A 435 23.00 2.63 -27.58
C SER A 435 22.14 3.27 -26.47
N ASN A 436 22.73 4.03 -25.54
CA ASN A 436 22.08 4.52 -24.33
C ASN A 436 21.36 3.40 -23.54
N GLY A 437 22.05 2.29 -23.32
CA GLY A 437 21.54 1.16 -22.56
C GLY A 437 20.48 0.29 -23.25
N LYS A 438 20.26 0.49 -24.56
CA LYS A 438 19.21 -0.26 -25.30
C LYS A 438 19.69 -1.61 -25.79
N LYS A 439 20.97 -1.73 -26.17
CA LYS A 439 21.60 -2.98 -26.61
C LYS A 439 22.48 -3.55 -25.51
N ASP A 440 22.82 -4.82 -25.63
CA ASP A 440 23.81 -5.49 -24.78
C ASP A 440 23.63 -5.25 -23.27
N LYS A 441 22.40 -5.32 -22.81
CA LYS A 441 22.02 -5.06 -21.41
C LYS A 441 22.65 -6.02 -20.41
N ASP A 442 23.23 -7.10 -20.92
CA ASP A 442 23.95 -8.14 -20.17
C ASP A 442 25.48 -7.98 -20.26
N TRP A 443 25.98 -6.81 -20.66
CA TRP A 443 27.38 -6.54 -20.91
C TRP A 443 28.32 -6.90 -19.72
N TYR A 444 27.80 -6.86 -18.52
CA TYR A 444 28.53 -7.12 -17.28
C TYR A 444 28.61 -8.62 -16.91
N LYS A 445 27.92 -9.50 -17.61
CA LYS A 445 27.89 -10.96 -17.38
C LYS A 445 29.05 -11.69 -17.99
#